data_802843aff63d6b70a8dcb52d9a0dd27f
#
_entry.id   802843aff63d6b70a8dcb52d9a0dd27f
#
_cell.length_a   1.000
_cell.length_b   1.000
_cell.length_c   1.000
_cell.angle_alpha   90.00
_cell.angle_beta   90.00
_cell.angle_gamma   90.00
#
_symmetry.space_group_name_H-M   'P 1'
#
loop_
_entity.id
_entity.type
_entity.pdbx_description
1 polymer ?
#
loop_
_entity_poly.entity_id
_entity_poly.type
_entity_poly.pdbx_seq_one_letter_code
_entity_poly.pdbx_strand_id
1 'polypeptide(L)'
;MLGMPDCATSSIHVIAAYLFVDIDDTPALHARLATSAKEAQLKGTVLLAKEGINLCLAGSQEALAMWIKTLRSDPRFASIEVKWSQASALPFRFLRVKVKREIIRMNQPTIRPSAQRASAVTSAQLKRWLDAGRCDKGRPVVFLDTRNNFEVDVGSFTGALDWRLGKFSDFPEALAQHRAALEGKTVVSYCTGGIRCEKAVLWMQSLGISHVHQLDGGILKYFEEQGSAAQAPHFEGACFVFDERGALDAGLSA
;
A
#
# COMPACT_ATOMS: atom_id res chain seq x y z
N MET A 1 -9.07 46.47 -21.27
CA MET A 1 -8.57 45.08 -21.26
C MET A 1 -8.89 44.52 -19.89
N LEU A 2 -9.98 43.79 -19.79
CA LEU A 2 -10.37 43.09 -18.55
C LEU A 2 -9.58 41.78 -18.52
N GLY A 3 -8.67 41.65 -17.55
CA GLY A 3 -7.93 40.43 -17.30
C GLY A 3 -8.91 39.30 -16.95
N MET A 4 -8.86 38.20 -17.73
CA MET A 4 -9.53 36.96 -17.39
C MET A 4 -8.93 36.45 -16.06
N PRO A 5 -9.76 35.99 -15.12
CA PRO A 5 -9.23 35.36 -13.93
C PRO A 5 -8.51 34.06 -14.36
N ASP A 6 -7.26 33.92 -13.91
CA ASP A 6 -6.51 32.68 -13.98
C ASP A 6 -7.41 31.56 -13.43
N CYS A 7 -7.83 30.67 -14.32
CA CYS A 7 -8.45 29.43 -13.91
C CYS A 7 -7.36 28.58 -13.28
N ALA A 8 -7.17 28.74 -11.98
CA ALA A 8 -6.31 27.84 -11.19
C ALA A 8 -6.78 26.42 -11.47
N THR A 9 -6.02 25.69 -12.28
CA THR A 9 -6.25 24.25 -12.50
C THR A 9 -6.15 23.59 -11.13
N SER A 10 -7.31 23.30 -10.53
CA SER A 10 -7.36 22.64 -9.25
C SER A 10 -6.67 21.29 -9.41
N SER A 11 -5.48 21.16 -8.82
CA SER A 11 -4.71 19.92 -8.87
C SER A 11 -5.56 18.80 -8.26
N ILE A 12 -5.72 17.72 -9.00
CA ILE A 12 -6.40 16.52 -8.51
C ILE A 12 -5.43 15.80 -7.56
N HIS A 13 -5.90 15.51 -6.37
CA HIS A 13 -5.15 14.72 -5.40
C HIS A 13 -5.72 13.31 -5.32
N VAL A 14 -4.84 12.35 -5.04
CA VAL A 14 -5.18 10.95 -4.83
C VAL A 14 -4.64 10.52 -3.48
N ILE A 15 -5.47 9.85 -2.70
CA ILE A 15 -5.07 9.24 -1.44
C ILE A 15 -5.17 7.72 -1.52
N ALA A 16 -4.19 7.04 -0.93
CA ALA A 16 -4.22 5.61 -0.68
C ALA A 16 -4.01 5.35 0.83
N ALA A 17 -4.88 4.55 1.42
CA ALA A 17 -4.79 4.23 2.83
C ALA A 17 -5.38 2.85 3.12
N TYR A 18 -4.90 2.20 4.17
CA TYR A 18 -5.52 0.99 4.72
C TYR A 18 -5.33 0.95 6.23
N LEU A 19 -6.20 0.22 6.89
CA LEU A 19 -6.04 -0.11 8.31
C LEU A 19 -6.70 -1.47 8.59
N PHE A 20 -5.96 -2.36 9.22
CA PHE A 20 -6.51 -3.57 9.79
C PHE A 20 -7.05 -3.25 11.20
N VAL A 21 -8.36 -3.38 11.36
CA VAL A 21 -9.10 -3.14 12.59
C VAL A 21 -10.41 -3.91 12.54
N ASP A 22 -10.85 -4.46 13.67
CA ASP A 22 -12.08 -5.23 13.69
C ASP A 22 -13.30 -4.31 13.48
N ILE A 23 -14.18 -4.68 12.52
CA ILE A 23 -15.38 -3.93 12.12
C ILE A 23 -16.59 -4.86 12.17
N ASP A 24 -17.44 -4.68 13.19
CA ASP A 24 -18.63 -5.52 13.37
C ASP A 24 -19.86 -4.94 12.66
N ASP A 25 -19.92 -3.62 12.43
CA ASP A 25 -21.01 -2.88 11.81
C ASP A 25 -20.81 -2.61 10.31
N THR A 26 -20.16 -3.52 9.59
CA THR A 26 -19.76 -3.31 8.18
C THR A 26 -20.87 -2.76 7.28
N PRO A 27 -22.16 -3.22 7.37
CA PRO A 27 -23.22 -2.66 6.53
C PRO A 27 -23.56 -1.19 6.86
N ALA A 28 -23.61 -0.82 8.13
CA ALA A 28 -23.90 0.55 8.55
C ALA A 28 -22.74 1.48 8.18
N LEU A 29 -21.50 1.05 8.40
CA LEU A 29 -20.30 1.78 8.00
C LEU A 29 -20.23 1.96 6.48
N HIS A 30 -20.57 0.92 5.70
CA HIS A 30 -20.65 1.02 4.24
C HIS A 30 -21.59 2.13 3.79
N ALA A 31 -22.83 2.16 4.32
CA ALA A 31 -23.81 3.18 3.97
C ALA A 31 -23.31 4.59 4.30
N ARG A 32 -22.75 4.78 5.50
CA ARG A 32 -22.17 6.06 5.96
C ARG A 32 -21.04 6.54 5.05
N LEU A 33 -20.07 5.68 4.75
CA LEU A 33 -18.93 6.05 3.91
C LEU A 33 -19.32 6.28 2.45
N ALA A 34 -20.27 5.50 1.91
CA ALA A 34 -20.77 5.70 0.55
C ALA A 34 -21.48 7.06 0.41
N THR A 35 -22.31 7.44 1.38
CA THR A 35 -23.00 8.73 1.40
C THR A 35 -22.00 9.89 1.52
N SER A 36 -21.14 9.86 2.53
CA SER A 36 -20.19 10.96 2.77
C SER A 36 -19.18 11.15 1.64
N ALA A 37 -18.66 10.07 1.03
CA ALA A 37 -17.76 10.17 -0.11
C ALA A 37 -18.46 10.70 -1.37
N LYS A 38 -19.75 10.35 -1.57
CA LYS A 38 -20.57 10.88 -2.67
C LYS A 38 -20.84 12.38 -2.49
N GLU A 39 -21.24 12.81 -1.29
CA GLU A 39 -21.45 14.22 -0.95
C GLU A 39 -20.19 15.06 -1.13
N ALA A 40 -19.02 14.50 -0.77
CA ALA A 40 -17.71 15.10 -0.99
C ALA A 40 -17.24 15.01 -2.47
N GLN A 41 -18.07 14.50 -3.38
CA GLN A 41 -17.76 14.33 -4.82
C GLN A 41 -16.50 13.51 -5.10
N LEU A 42 -16.10 12.63 -4.20
CA LEU A 42 -14.92 11.79 -4.36
C LEU A 42 -15.17 10.67 -5.37
N LYS A 43 -14.10 10.25 -6.04
CA LYS A 43 -14.07 9.07 -6.92
C LYS A 43 -13.04 8.08 -6.41
N GLY A 44 -13.18 6.81 -6.84
CA GLY A 44 -12.24 5.76 -6.43
C GLY A 44 -12.91 4.59 -5.74
N THR A 45 -12.16 3.88 -4.93
CA THR A 45 -12.64 2.64 -4.31
C THR A 45 -12.38 2.64 -2.80
N VAL A 46 -13.39 2.23 -2.05
CA VAL A 46 -13.29 1.88 -0.62
C VAL A 46 -13.72 0.43 -0.47
N LEU A 47 -12.82 -0.41 0.04
CA LEU A 47 -13.10 -1.80 0.41
C LEU A 47 -13.22 -1.90 1.92
N LEU A 48 -14.31 -2.51 2.38
CA LEU A 48 -14.59 -2.80 3.77
C LEU A 48 -14.67 -4.31 3.97
N ALA A 49 -14.12 -4.78 5.07
CA ALA A 49 -14.30 -6.15 5.54
C ALA A 49 -14.34 -6.15 7.07
N LYS A 50 -14.70 -7.27 7.68
CA LYS A 50 -14.61 -7.42 9.15
C LYS A 50 -13.20 -7.18 9.70
N GLU A 51 -12.18 -7.34 8.87
CA GLU A 51 -10.76 -7.17 9.22
C GLU A 51 -10.23 -5.74 9.02
N GLY A 52 -11.03 -4.79 8.44
CA GLY A 52 -10.54 -3.44 8.23
C GLY A 52 -11.09 -2.70 7.01
N ILE A 53 -10.32 -1.68 6.62
CA ILE A 53 -10.59 -0.79 5.47
C ILE A 53 -9.37 -0.70 4.55
N ASN A 54 -9.60 -0.64 3.24
CA ASN A 54 -8.60 -0.33 2.22
C ASN A 54 -9.21 0.63 1.20
N LEU A 55 -8.59 1.76 0.95
CA LEU A 55 -9.14 2.79 0.08
C LEU A 55 -8.10 3.42 -0.85
N CYS A 56 -8.59 3.82 -2.01
CA CYS A 56 -7.90 4.72 -2.93
C CYS A 56 -8.96 5.67 -3.49
N LEU A 57 -8.83 6.96 -3.16
CA LEU A 57 -9.81 7.99 -3.51
C LEU A 57 -9.12 9.19 -4.15
N ALA A 58 -9.82 9.85 -5.07
CA ALA A 58 -9.38 11.07 -5.74
C ALA A 58 -10.44 12.17 -5.63
N GLY A 59 -9.95 13.42 -5.59
CA GLY A 59 -10.76 14.64 -5.51
C GLY A 59 -9.92 15.86 -5.28
N SER A 60 -10.54 16.99 -4.87
CA SER A 60 -9.78 18.14 -4.40
C SER A 60 -9.07 17.83 -3.08
N GLN A 61 -7.98 18.52 -2.81
CA GLN A 61 -7.21 18.34 -1.56
C GLN A 61 -8.08 18.57 -0.34
N GLU A 62 -8.90 19.61 -0.37
CA GLU A 62 -9.78 19.99 0.72
C GLU A 62 -10.86 18.94 0.99
N ALA A 63 -11.50 18.43 -0.08
CA ALA A 63 -12.53 17.41 0.03
C ALA A 63 -11.97 16.10 0.63
N LEU A 64 -10.80 15.67 0.16
CA LEU A 64 -10.12 14.48 0.68
C LEU A 64 -9.68 14.69 2.13
N ALA A 65 -9.08 15.84 2.48
CA ALA A 65 -8.65 16.15 3.84
C ALA A 65 -9.83 16.16 4.82
N MET A 66 -10.95 16.79 4.42
CA MET A 66 -12.16 16.83 5.24
C MET A 66 -12.76 15.44 5.42
N TRP A 67 -12.82 14.65 4.35
CA TRP A 67 -13.34 13.28 4.42
C TRP A 67 -12.49 12.37 5.30
N ILE A 68 -11.16 12.45 5.20
CA ILE A 68 -10.24 11.72 6.10
C ILE A 68 -10.38 12.19 7.54
N LYS A 69 -10.54 13.49 7.79
CA LYS A 69 -10.80 14.02 9.13
C LYS A 69 -12.08 13.41 9.72
N THR A 70 -13.15 13.34 8.92
CA THR A 70 -14.41 12.69 9.30
C THR A 70 -14.22 11.19 9.54
N LEU A 71 -13.47 10.48 8.70
CA LEU A 71 -13.15 9.06 8.93
C LEU A 71 -12.40 8.87 10.26
N ARG A 72 -11.40 9.71 10.55
CA ARG A 72 -10.59 9.66 11.78
C ARG A 72 -11.36 10.02 13.05
N SER A 73 -12.54 10.68 12.94
CA SER A 73 -13.41 10.93 14.09
C SER A 73 -14.05 9.66 14.65
N ASP A 74 -14.10 8.58 13.88
CA ASP A 74 -14.39 7.25 14.38
C ASP A 74 -13.11 6.67 15.02
N PRO A 75 -13.11 6.36 16.34
CA PRO A 75 -11.91 5.92 17.06
C PRO A 75 -11.19 4.73 16.42
N ARG A 76 -11.92 3.87 15.72
CA ARG A 76 -11.36 2.73 14.99
C ARG A 76 -10.35 3.14 13.92
N PHE A 77 -10.56 4.30 13.31
CA PHE A 77 -9.74 4.81 12.20
C PHE A 77 -8.83 5.98 12.57
N ALA A 78 -8.74 6.33 13.85
CA ALA A 78 -7.95 7.47 14.31
C ALA A 78 -6.48 7.41 13.86
N SER A 79 -5.91 6.20 13.79
CA SER A 79 -4.50 5.96 13.41
C SER A 79 -4.29 5.64 11.92
N ILE A 80 -5.32 5.78 11.06
CA ILE A 80 -5.14 5.47 9.64
C ILE A 80 -4.11 6.41 8.99
N GLU A 81 -3.06 5.83 8.43
CA GLU A 81 -2.05 6.56 7.67
C GLU A 81 -2.49 6.73 6.21
N VAL A 82 -2.29 7.93 5.69
CA VAL A 82 -2.72 8.30 4.34
C VAL A 82 -1.51 8.69 3.50
N LYS A 83 -1.36 8.05 2.36
CA LYS A 83 -0.36 8.38 1.34
C LYS A 83 -1.00 9.27 0.29
N TRP A 84 -0.35 10.39 0.02
CA TRP A 84 -0.82 11.38 -0.94
C TRP A 84 -0.01 11.30 -2.24
N SER A 85 -0.68 11.52 -3.35
CA SER A 85 -0.06 11.72 -4.65
C SER A 85 -0.92 12.65 -5.49
N GLN A 86 -0.40 13.11 -6.62
CA GLN A 86 -1.10 14.02 -7.51
C GLN A 86 -1.46 13.33 -8.83
N ALA A 87 -2.42 13.92 -9.52
CA ALA A 87 -2.83 13.52 -10.85
C ALA A 87 -3.17 14.77 -11.68
N SER A 88 -2.84 14.74 -12.97
CA SER A 88 -3.20 15.79 -13.94
C SER A 88 -4.69 15.78 -14.29
N ALA A 89 -5.35 14.62 -14.12
CA ALA A 89 -6.77 14.42 -14.34
C ALA A 89 -7.34 13.43 -13.33
N LEU A 90 -8.67 13.38 -13.21
CA LEU A 90 -9.34 12.48 -12.28
C LEU A 90 -9.14 11.01 -12.71
N PRO A 91 -8.38 10.19 -11.94
CA PRO A 91 -7.97 8.86 -12.40
C PRO A 91 -8.99 7.76 -12.10
N PHE A 92 -10.21 8.13 -11.75
CA PHE A 92 -11.31 7.22 -11.49
C PHE A 92 -12.61 7.73 -12.10
N ARG A 93 -13.33 6.87 -12.82
CA ARG A 93 -14.64 7.22 -13.41
C ARG A 93 -15.75 7.24 -12.36
N PHE A 94 -15.70 6.33 -11.39
CA PHE A 94 -16.78 6.09 -10.44
C PHE A 94 -16.29 6.03 -9.00
N LEU A 95 -17.18 6.33 -8.06
CA LEU A 95 -17.02 5.96 -6.66
C LEU A 95 -17.56 4.53 -6.46
N ARG A 96 -16.77 3.67 -5.81
CA ARG A 96 -17.14 2.29 -5.47
C ARG A 96 -16.85 2.03 -3.99
N VAL A 97 -17.87 1.87 -3.19
CA VAL A 97 -17.75 1.37 -1.81
C VAL A 97 -18.25 -0.06 -1.80
N LYS A 98 -17.44 -1.02 -1.34
CA LYS A 98 -17.75 -2.45 -1.42
C LYS A 98 -17.42 -3.16 -0.11
N VAL A 99 -18.31 -4.02 0.34
CA VAL A 99 -18.03 -4.99 1.41
C VAL A 99 -17.43 -6.26 0.78
N LYS A 100 -16.33 -6.72 1.35
CA LYS A 100 -15.59 -7.91 0.92
C LYS A 100 -15.38 -8.86 2.09
N ARG A 101 -14.88 -10.08 1.84
CA ARG A 101 -14.45 -11.00 2.90
C ARG A 101 -13.14 -10.55 3.54
N GLU A 102 -12.23 -10.01 2.73
CA GLU A 102 -10.91 -9.51 3.11
C GLU A 102 -10.66 -8.18 2.39
N ILE A 103 -9.98 -7.23 3.04
CA ILE A 103 -9.57 -5.97 2.40
C ILE A 103 -8.39 -6.17 1.45
N ILE A 104 -7.65 -7.24 1.63
CA ILE A 104 -6.65 -7.79 0.70
C ILE A 104 -6.69 -9.31 0.79
N ARG A 105 -6.98 -9.97 -0.32
CA ARG A 105 -7.28 -11.39 -0.33
C ARG A 105 -6.02 -12.24 -0.28
N MET A 106 -5.88 -13.05 0.79
CA MET A 106 -4.85 -14.09 0.92
C MET A 106 -5.44 -15.49 1.15
N ASN A 107 -6.72 -15.56 1.57
CA ASN A 107 -7.42 -16.80 1.92
C ASN A 107 -6.78 -17.57 3.11
N GLN A 108 -6.23 -16.85 4.08
CA GLN A 108 -5.66 -17.42 5.31
C GLN A 108 -6.37 -16.83 6.53
N PRO A 109 -7.50 -17.40 6.97
CA PRO A 109 -8.38 -16.81 7.99
C PRO A 109 -7.74 -16.74 9.38
N THR A 110 -6.67 -17.50 9.64
CA THR A 110 -5.91 -17.46 10.89
C THR A 110 -5.01 -16.25 11.00
N ILE A 111 -4.74 -15.55 9.90
CA ILE A 111 -3.89 -14.35 9.88
C ILE A 111 -4.76 -13.12 10.15
N ARG A 112 -4.52 -12.51 11.31
CA ARG A 112 -5.30 -11.35 11.79
C ARG A 112 -4.36 -10.18 12.12
N PRO A 113 -4.07 -9.30 11.14
CA PRO A 113 -3.18 -8.14 11.38
C PRO A 113 -3.75 -7.12 12.39
N SER A 114 -5.08 -7.12 12.64
CA SER A 114 -5.70 -6.32 13.70
C SER A 114 -5.26 -6.75 15.11
N ALA A 115 -4.98 -8.04 15.31
CA ALA A 115 -4.54 -8.59 16.60
C ALA A 115 -3.02 -8.54 16.79
N GLN A 116 -2.24 -8.60 15.72
CA GLN A 116 -0.78 -8.60 15.75
C GLN A 116 -0.23 -7.89 14.52
N ARG A 117 0.43 -6.75 14.72
CA ARG A 117 1.10 -6.05 13.63
C ARG A 117 2.36 -6.80 13.18
N ALA A 118 2.59 -6.81 11.87
CA ALA A 118 3.83 -7.30 11.30
C ALA A 118 5.02 -6.41 11.72
N SER A 119 6.17 -7.02 11.97
CA SER A 119 7.40 -6.24 12.18
C SER A 119 7.78 -5.47 10.91
N ALA A 120 8.20 -4.22 11.07
CA ALA A 120 8.51 -3.34 9.96
C ALA A 120 9.92 -2.76 10.07
N VAL A 121 10.48 -2.38 8.93
CA VAL A 121 11.70 -1.59 8.80
C VAL A 121 11.38 -0.28 8.10
N THR A 122 12.01 0.81 8.53
CA THR A 122 11.86 2.11 7.89
C THR A 122 12.61 2.17 6.55
N SER A 123 12.24 3.11 5.68
CA SER A 123 12.94 3.33 4.40
C SER A 123 14.43 3.62 4.60
N ALA A 124 14.77 4.40 5.61
CA ALA A 124 16.17 4.71 5.95
C ALA A 124 16.95 3.48 6.43
N GLN A 125 16.34 2.65 7.29
CA GLN A 125 16.95 1.40 7.74
C GLN A 125 17.14 0.44 6.58
N LEU A 126 16.12 0.35 5.72
CA LEU A 126 16.18 -0.48 4.54
C LEU A 126 17.33 -0.07 3.63
N LYS A 127 17.42 1.22 3.28
CA LYS A 127 18.49 1.74 2.43
C LYS A 127 19.87 1.36 2.98
N ARG A 128 20.11 1.55 4.29
CA ARG A 128 21.39 1.14 4.92
C ARG A 128 21.67 -0.35 4.75
N TRP A 129 20.67 -1.19 4.91
CA TRP A 129 20.82 -2.65 4.77
C TRP A 129 21.12 -3.06 3.34
N LEU A 130 20.53 -2.35 2.36
CA LEU A 130 20.81 -2.57 0.94
C LEU A 130 22.23 -2.16 0.58
N ASP A 131 22.65 -0.98 1.00
CA ASP A 131 24.02 -0.48 0.78
C ASP A 131 25.05 -1.43 1.39
N ALA A 132 24.77 -2.02 2.54
CA ALA A 132 25.65 -2.95 3.25
C ALA A 132 25.53 -4.43 2.82
N GLY A 133 24.46 -4.80 2.09
CA GLY A 133 24.13 -6.19 1.76
C GLY A 133 23.75 -7.06 2.96
N ARG A 134 23.61 -6.46 4.16
CA ARG A 134 23.31 -7.16 5.41
C ARG A 134 22.52 -6.29 6.38
N CYS A 135 21.73 -6.94 7.25
CA CYS A 135 21.02 -6.26 8.33
C CYS A 135 21.94 -5.93 9.52
N ASP A 136 21.44 -5.15 10.48
CA ASP A 136 22.19 -4.74 11.69
C ASP A 136 22.70 -5.93 12.53
N LYS A 137 22.16 -7.15 12.35
CA LYS A 137 22.63 -8.41 12.98
C LYS A 137 23.60 -9.21 12.10
N GLY A 138 24.12 -8.62 11.02
CA GLY A 138 25.09 -9.23 10.11
C GLY A 138 24.54 -10.29 9.16
N ARG A 139 23.23 -10.55 9.13
CA ARG A 139 22.60 -11.52 8.23
C ARG A 139 22.45 -10.92 6.82
N PRO A 140 22.64 -11.72 5.76
CA PRO A 140 22.29 -11.29 4.41
C PRO A 140 20.82 -10.85 4.36
N VAL A 141 20.56 -9.76 3.65
CA VAL A 141 19.21 -9.24 3.42
C VAL A 141 18.70 -9.72 2.07
N VAL A 142 17.47 -10.16 2.02
CA VAL A 142 16.76 -10.46 0.79
C VAL A 142 15.45 -9.69 0.75
N PHE A 143 15.18 -9.12 -0.42
CA PHE A 143 13.94 -8.43 -0.73
C PHE A 143 12.95 -9.42 -1.32
N LEU A 144 11.70 -9.33 -0.90
CA LEU A 144 10.62 -10.15 -1.43
C LEU A 144 9.48 -9.27 -1.92
N ASP A 145 9.29 -9.24 -3.23
CA ASP A 145 8.15 -8.57 -3.83
C ASP A 145 6.89 -9.43 -3.65
N THR A 146 5.87 -8.87 -3.01
CA THR A 146 4.58 -9.55 -2.81
C THR A 146 3.50 -9.05 -3.77
N ARG A 147 3.89 -8.28 -4.78
CA ARG A 147 2.99 -7.76 -5.81
C ARG A 147 2.69 -8.81 -6.88
N ASN A 148 1.72 -8.52 -7.71
CA ASN A 148 1.45 -9.32 -8.89
C ASN A 148 2.55 -9.09 -9.95
N ASN A 149 2.79 -10.08 -10.80
CA ASN A 149 3.82 -10.06 -11.83
C ASN A 149 3.78 -8.81 -12.71
N PHE A 150 2.59 -8.39 -13.17
CA PHE A 150 2.44 -7.21 -14.02
C PHE A 150 2.80 -5.88 -13.30
N GLU A 151 2.71 -5.84 -11.96
CA GLU A 151 3.15 -4.68 -11.17
C GLU A 151 4.69 -4.65 -11.09
N VAL A 152 5.31 -5.83 -10.97
CA VAL A 152 6.78 -5.99 -10.91
C VAL A 152 7.40 -5.63 -12.24
N ASP A 153 6.77 -5.98 -13.37
CA ASP A 153 7.24 -5.68 -14.72
C ASP A 153 7.33 -4.16 -15.01
N VAL A 154 6.60 -3.33 -14.26
CA VAL A 154 6.65 -1.86 -14.35
C VAL A 154 7.86 -1.27 -13.60
N GLY A 155 8.27 -1.91 -12.51
CA GLY A 155 9.43 -1.51 -11.73
C GLY A 155 9.50 -2.23 -10.40
N SER A 156 10.72 -2.41 -9.88
CA SER A 156 10.99 -3.18 -8.67
C SER A 156 12.30 -2.76 -7.98
N PHE A 157 12.50 -3.20 -6.75
CA PHE A 157 13.82 -3.08 -6.12
C PHE A 157 14.83 -4.00 -6.81
N THR A 158 16.02 -3.47 -7.07
CA THR A 158 17.12 -4.20 -7.71
C THR A 158 17.47 -5.45 -6.91
N GLY A 159 17.49 -6.61 -7.57
CA GLY A 159 17.79 -7.89 -6.95
C GLY A 159 16.69 -8.47 -6.05
N ALA A 160 15.50 -7.90 -6.06
CA ALA A 160 14.37 -8.46 -5.32
C ALA A 160 13.96 -9.85 -5.85
N LEU A 161 13.54 -10.72 -4.94
CA LEU A 161 12.89 -11.97 -5.30
C LEU A 161 11.47 -11.68 -5.82
N ASP A 162 11.24 -12.04 -7.06
CA ASP A 162 9.93 -12.05 -7.70
C ASP A 162 9.50 -13.50 -7.95
N TRP A 163 8.44 -13.92 -7.28
CA TRP A 163 7.86 -15.26 -7.45
C TRP A 163 6.78 -15.31 -8.53
N ARG A 164 6.68 -14.26 -9.35
CA ARG A 164 5.75 -14.15 -10.48
C ARG A 164 4.30 -14.42 -10.08
N LEU A 165 3.85 -13.84 -8.97
CA LEU A 165 2.49 -14.04 -8.47
C LEU A 165 1.47 -13.52 -9.50
N GLY A 166 0.51 -14.36 -9.90
CA GLY A 166 -0.62 -13.91 -10.70
C GLY A 166 -1.59 -13.03 -9.89
N LYS A 167 -1.71 -13.33 -8.61
CA LYS A 167 -2.50 -12.58 -7.62
C LYS A 167 -1.96 -12.86 -6.22
N PHE A 168 -2.16 -11.93 -5.28
CA PHE A 168 -1.63 -12.08 -3.91
C PHE A 168 -2.13 -13.33 -3.16
N SER A 169 -3.30 -13.85 -3.48
CA SER A 169 -3.78 -15.11 -2.88
C SER A 169 -2.96 -16.35 -3.28
N ASP A 170 -2.03 -16.24 -4.24
CA ASP A 170 -1.12 -17.32 -4.62
C ASP A 170 0.16 -17.32 -3.75
N PHE A 171 0.37 -16.26 -2.94
CA PHE A 171 1.55 -16.10 -2.08
C PHE A 171 1.80 -17.29 -1.12
N PRO A 172 0.78 -17.87 -0.43
CA PRO A 172 1.01 -19.01 0.45
C PRO A 172 1.61 -20.23 -0.26
N GLU A 173 1.15 -20.52 -1.48
CA GLU A 173 1.68 -21.61 -2.30
C GLU A 173 3.10 -21.32 -2.80
N ALA A 174 3.32 -20.10 -3.33
CA ALA A 174 4.65 -19.68 -3.78
C ALA A 174 5.67 -19.72 -2.62
N LEU A 175 5.28 -19.31 -1.41
CA LEU A 175 6.14 -19.41 -0.23
C LEU A 175 6.53 -20.86 0.07
N ALA A 176 5.60 -21.80 -0.04
CA ALA A 176 5.92 -23.21 0.18
C ALA A 176 6.95 -23.74 -0.82
N GLN A 177 6.85 -23.32 -2.09
CA GLN A 177 7.76 -23.73 -3.16
C GLN A 177 9.15 -23.09 -3.05
N HIS A 178 9.23 -21.84 -2.55
CA HIS A 178 10.46 -21.05 -2.55
C HIS A 178 11.08 -20.83 -1.15
N ARG A 179 10.56 -21.47 -0.13
CA ARG A 179 10.97 -21.30 1.27
C ARG A 179 12.49 -21.40 1.49
N ALA A 180 13.15 -22.35 0.83
CA ALA A 180 14.59 -22.57 0.94
C ALA A 180 15.43 -21.33 0.56
N ALA A 181 14.94 -20.49 -0.35
CA ALA A 181 15.62 -19.24 -0.73
C ALA A 181 15.67 -18.20 0.39
N LEU A 182 14.88 -18.36 1.45
CA LEU A 182 14.80 -17.44 2.58
C LEU A 182 15.65 -17.88 3.79
N GLU A 183 16.16 -19.11 3.79
CA GLU A 183 16.87 -19.69 4.94
C GLU A 183 18.16 -18.92 5.27
N GLY A 184 18.40 -18.69 6.55
CA GLY A 184 19.59 -17.97 7.03
C GLY A 184 19.61 -16.47 6.76
N LYS A 185 18.60 -15.92 6.10
CA LYS A 185 18.52 -14.51 5.67
C LYS A 185 17.56 -13.70 6.52
N THR A 186 17.70 -12.38 6.47
CA THR A 186 16.68 -11.44 6.89
C THR A 186 15.84 -11.08 5.67
N VAL A 187 14.56 -11.35 5.74
CA VAL A 187 13.62 -11.09 4.64
C VAL A 187 12.92 -9.76 4.89
N VAL A 188 12.94 -8.87 3.90
CA VAL A 188 12.11 -7.67 3.89
C VAL A 188 11.12 -7.77 2.75
N SER A 189 9.85 -7.98 3.07
CA SER A 189 8.79 -7.99 2.07
C SER A 189 8.30 -6.58 1.78
N TYR A 190 7.90 -6.32 0.54
CA TYR A 190 7.33 -5.05 0.14
C TYR A 190 6.19 -5.23 -0.87
N CYS A 191 5.34 -4.22 -0.95
CA CYS A 191 4.35 -4.03 -2.01
C CYS A 191 4.13 -2.53 -2.22
N THR A 192 3.17 -2.14 -3.04
CA THR A 192 2.89 -0.72 -3.35
C THR A 192 2.68 0.12 -2.09
N GLY A 193 1.77 -0.27 -1.20
CA GLY A 193 1.39 0.54 -0.02
C GLY A 193 1.58 -0.15 1.34
N GLY A 194 2.06 -1.41 1.40
CA GLY A 194 2.30 -2.17 2.62
C GLY A 194 1.22 -3.20 2.98
N ILE A 195 -0.01 -3.06 2.50
CA ILE A 195 -1.17 -3.88 2.93
C ILE A 195 -0.98 -5.41 2.75
N ARG A 196 -0.35 -5.85 1.64
CA ARG A 196 -0.08 -7.27 1.40
C ARG A 196 0.96 -7.81 2.38
N CYS A 197 1.94 -6.98 2.70
CA CYS A 197 3.05 -7.35 3.57
C CYS A 197 2.61 -7.57 5.03
N GLU A 198 1.60 -6.85 5.52
CA GLU A 198 1.03 -7.11 6.84
C GLU A 198 0.60 -8.58 6.98
N LYS A 199 -0.05 -9.14 5.98
CA LYS A 199 -0.45 -10.56 5.98
C LYS A 199 0.72 -11.49 5.65
N ALA A 200 1.56 -11.14 4.67
CA ALA A 200 2.66 -11.98 4.23
C ALA A 200 3.69 -12.23 5.34
N VAL A 201 4.07 -11.19 6.10
CA VAL A 201 5.00 -11.32 7.23
C VAL A 201 4.43 -12.22 8.31
N LEU A 202 3.18 -12.00 8.72
CA LEU A 202 2.54 -12.84 9.74
C LEU A 202 2.41 -14.30 9.27
N TRP A 203 2.12 -14.53 8.01
CA TRP A 203 2.07 -15.88 7.44
C TRP A 203 3.45 -16.55 7.45
N MET A 204 4.51 -15.86 7.02
CA MET A 204 5.88 -16.37 7.11
C MET A 204 6.28 -16.69 8.56
N GLN A 205 5.94 -15.82 9.51
CA GLN A 205 6.21 -16.03 10.94
C GLN A 205 5.46 -17.25 11.50
N SER A 206 4.20 -17.45 11.12
CA SER A 206 3.40 -18.62 11.55
C SER A 206 3.99 -19.95 11.05
N LEU A 207 4.77 -19.91 9.98
CA LEU A 207 5.49 -21.06 9.43
C LEU A 207 6.94 -21.18 9.95
N GLY A 208 7.32 -20.38 10.98
CA GLY A 208 8.63 -20.46 11.64
C GLY A 208 9.76 -19.70 10.93
N ILE A 209 9.46 -18.80 9.98
CA ILE A 209 10.46 -17.90 9.39
C ILE A 209 10.54 -16.66 10.28
N SER A 210 11.52 -16.61 11.18
CA SER A 210 11.57 -15.65 12.30
C SER A 210 12.13 -14.27 11.94
N HIS A 211 12.96 -14.16 10.90
CA HIS A 211 13.65 -12.90 10.53
C HIS A 211 12.99 -12.28 9.32
N VAL A 212 11.71 -11.95 9.47
CA VAL A 212 10.90 -11.34 8.41
C VAL A 212 10.35 -10.01 8.88
N HIS A 213 10.41 -9.03 7.99
CA HIS A 213 9.92 -7.68 8.19
C HIS A 213 9.18 -7.22 6.94
N GLN A 214 8.36 -6.20 7.06
CA GLN A 214 7.84 -5.45 5.93
C GLN A 214 8.56 -4.12 5.77
N LEU A 215 8.61 -3.60 4.56
CA LEU A 215 8.93 -2.20 4.32
C LEU A 215 7.73 -1.35 4.78
N ASP A 216 7.96 -0.52 5.80
CA ASP A 216 6.91 0.34 6.35
C ASP A 216 6.35 1.27 5.27
N GLY A 217 5.02 1.21 5.08
CA GLY A 217 4.32 1.99 4.08
C GLY A 217 4.57 1.61 2.61
N GLY A 218 5.41 0.60 2.35
CA GLY A 218 5.70 0.07 1.01
C GLY A 218 6.46 1.04 0.10
N ILE A 219 6.39 0.80 -1.22
CA ILE A 219 7.10 1.59 -2.23
C ILE A 219 6.69 3.07 -2.18
N LEU A 220 5.41 3.37 -2.00
CA LEU A 220 4.94 4.77 -2.00
C LEU A 220 5.59 5.58 -0.87
N LYS A 221 5.68 5.03 0.34
CA LYS A 221 6.36 5.71 1.45
C LYS A 221 7.87 5.76 1.24
N TYR A 222 8.44 4.72 0.62
CA TYR A 222 9.86 4.73 0.25
C TYR A 222 10.17 5.85 -0.74
N PHE A 223 9.32 6.08 -1.74
CA PHE A 223 9.45 7.18 -2.68
C PHE A 223 9.31 8.55 -1.98
N GLU A 224 8.33 8.70 -1.09
CA GLU A 224 8.13 9.93 -0.31
C GLU A 224 9.37 10.30 0.53
N GLU A 225 10.05 9.30 1.15
CA GLU A 225 11.14 9.52 2.08
C GLU A 225 12.54 9.47 1.44
N GLN A 226 12.74 8.69 0.37
CA GLN A 226 14.04 8.43 -0.25
C GLN A 226 14.09 8.81 -1.73
N GLY A 227 12.94 9.04 -2.35
CA GLY A 227 12.83 9.39 -3.77
C GLY A 227 13.18 10.84 -4.03
N SER A 228 13.50 11.12 -5.29
CA SER A 228 13.55 12.46 -5.89
C SER A 228 12.73 12.42 -7.18
N ALA A 229 12.52 13.57 -7.80
CA ALA A 229 11.66 13.67 -9.00
C ALA A 229 11.96 12.67 -10.14
N ALA A 230 13.14 12.05 -10.15
CA ALA A 230 13.55 11.13 -11.20
C ALA A 230 13.96 9.74 -10.70
N GLN A 231 14.36 9.57 -9.44
CA GLN A 231 14.99 8.32 -8.98
C GLN A 231 14.73 8.04 -7.49
N ALA A 232 14.65 6.76 -7.14
CA ALA A 232 14.74 6.28 -5.76
C ALA A 232 15.89 5.27 -5.65
N PRO A 233 16.74 5.35 -4.60
CA PRO A 233 17.87 4.42 -4.43
C PRO A 233 17.40 2.96 -4.49
N HIS A 234 18.16 2.11 -5.18
CA HIS A 234 17.89 0.67 -5.32
C HIS A 234 16.55 0.30 -5.96
N PHE A 235 15.80 1.24 -6.53
CA PHE A 235 14.55 0.96 -7.23
C PHE A 235 14.67 1.33 -8.71
N GLU A 236 14.26 0.44 -9.60
CA GLU A 236 14.27 0.62 -11.05
C GLU A 236 12.85 0.66 -11.59
N GLY A 237 12.60 1.57 -12.54
CA GLY A 237 11.29 1.76 -13.15
C GLY A 237 10.35 2.62 -12.31
N ALA A 238 9.04 2.33 -12.38
CA ALA A 238 7.98 3.07 -11.72
C ALA A 238 7.10 2.16 -10.84
N CYS A 239 6.37 2.74 -9.91
CA CYS A 239 5.46 2.00 -9.06
C CYS A 239 4.07 1.90 -9.69
N PHE A 240 3.64 0.72 -10.10
CA PHE A 240 2.29 0.49 -10.62
C PHE A 240 1.23 0.89 -9.59
N VAL A 241 0.18 1.58 -10.06
CA VAL A 241 -1.01 1.93 -9.29
C VAL A 241 -2.29 1.48 -9.98
N PHE A 242 -3.32 1.13 -9.20
CA PHE A 242 -4.57 0.55 -9.71
C PHE A 242 -5.59 1.64 -10.12
N ASP A 243 -5.14 2.64 -10.86
CA ASP A 243 -5.99 3.70 -11.40
C ASP A 243 -5.51 4.13 -12.81
N GLU A 244 -6.20 5.08 -13.45
CA GLU A 244 -5.91 5.48 -14.84
C GLU A 244 -4.53 6.15 -15.02
N ARG A 245 -3.77 6.42 -13.96
CA ARG A 245 -2.37 6.87 -14.04
C ARG A 245 -1.42 5.75 -14.46
N GLY A 246 -1.79 4.48 -14.22
CA GLY A 246 -0.99 3.32 -14.55
C GLY A 246 0.21 3.11 -13.62
N ALA A 247 1.10 4.11 -13.51
CA ALA A 247 2.27 4.05 -12.63
C ALA A 247 2.65 5.43 -12.10
N LEU A 248 3.43 5.46 -11.02
CA LEU A 248 4.03 6.66 -10.44
C LEU A 248 5.55 6.54 -10.47
N ASP A 249 6.22 7.62 -10.84
CA ASP A 249 7.67 7.75 -10.68
C ASP A 249 8.07 7.95 -9.21
N ALA A 250 9.38 8.06 -8.96
CA ALA A 250 9.91 8.27 -7.62
C ALA A 250 9.55 9.62 -6.99
N GLY A 251 9.04 10.57 -7.78
CA GLY A 251 8.47 11.85 -7.32
C GLY A 251 6.98 11.78 -7.02
N LEU A 252 6.37 10.59 -7.07
CA LEU A 252 4.92 10.34 -6.89
C LEU A 252 4.04 11.04 -7.95
N SER A 253 4.61 11.23 -9.13
CA SER A 253 3.95 11.79 -10.33
C SER A 253 3.71 10.70 -11.38
N ALA A 254 2.67 10.91 -12.25
CA ALA A 254 2.32 10.00 -13.35
C ALA A 254 2.69 10.62 -14.71
#